data_6a16b9e183cb4535cb3ae7d06cfe4af2
#
_entry.id   6a16b9e183cb4535cb3ae7d06cfe4af2
#
_cell.length_a   1.000
_cell.length_b   1.000
_cell.length_c   1.000
_cell.angle_alpha   90.00
_cell.angle_beta   90.00
_cell.angle_gamma   90.00
#
_symmetry.space_group_name_H-M   'P 1'
#
loop_
_entity.id
_entity.type
_entity.pdbx_description
1 polymer ?
#
loop_
_entity_poly.entity_id
_entity_poly.type
_entity_poly.pdbx_seq_one_letter_code
_entity_poly.pdbx_strand_id
1 'polypeptide(L)'
;MTSRPIGVSTSWNGAGVMTKQQPWWNGAVIYQLIVRSYADGNGDGIGDLQGLANRLPYLRWLGVEAIWLTPIYPSPLQDGGYDITDFKSIHPELGDLAAFHRVLIAAHSQGIKVVMDLVLNHTSTLHPWFQRARWAPEGSPERDVYVWSDDPKRYADAPVLFRHFESSNWEWDEVAQQYYLHRFLRHQPDLNYDSPLVQKEMLDVVDFWIERGVDGFRLDAVPFLFEAEGSRCEGLPETHEFLKRLRARVDSHGKDVLLLAEAIQPVEEAAPYLADDELHGAFNFALTAHLFASIASGTVEALRDCLQAAQNAVGGCRWALPLRNHDELWLGDGHLVPEDVIQTIRAGLHQGQGHWLNWGINRRLAP
;
A
#
# COMPACT_ATOMS: atom_id res chain seq x y z
N MET A 1 28.04 11.91 -32.96
CA MET A 1 27.71 12.78 -31.80
C MET A 1 27.86 11.92 -30.58
N THR A 2 28.94 12.10 -29.84
CA THR A 2 29.33 11.28 -28.69
C THR A 2 28.69 11.85 -27.43
N SER A 3 27.75 11.12 -26.84
CA SER A 3 27.14 11.45 -25.53
C SER A 3 28.18 11.21 -24.42
N ARG A 4 28.50 12.24 -23.69
CA ARG A 4 29.28 12.15 -22.44
C ARG A 4 28.38 11.63 -21.31
N PRO A 5 28.84 10.69 -20.47
CA PRO A 5 28.13 10.32 -19.25
C PRO A 5 28.23 11.45 -18.24
N ILE A 6 27.12 11.77 -17.58
CA ILE A 6 27.05 12.69 -16.45
C ILE A 6 27.73 12.01 -15.27
N GLY A 7 28.96 12.40 -14.99
CA GLY A 7 29.69 11.93 -13.84
C GLY A 7 29.19 12.58 -12.56
N VAL A 8 28.68 11.79 -11.63
CA VAL A 8 28.42 12.21 -10.26
C VAL A 8 29.78 12.43 -9.59
N SER A 9 30.13 13.68 -9.32
CA SER A 9 31.35 14.02 -8.59
C SER A 9 31.16 13.73 -7.10
N THR A 10 31.82 12.72 -6.57
CA THR A 10 32.02 12.54 -5.13
C THR A 10 33.05 13.58 -4.66
N SER A 11 32.60 14.64 -3.98
CA SER A 11 33.49 15.56 -3.29
C SER A 11 34.00 14.94 -1.99
N TRP A 12 35.28 14.65 -1.92
CA TRP A 12 36.00 14.30 -0.70
C TRP A 12 36.11 15.55 0.22
N ASN A 13 35.37 15.59 1.33
CA ASN A 13 35.64 16.51 2.42
C ASN A 13 36.40 15.73 3.51
N GLY A 14 37.65 16.06 3.70
CA GLY A 14 38.56 15.49 4.68
C GLY A 14 38.20 15.87 6.13
N ALA A 15 37.25 15.16 6.73
CA ALA A 15 37.11 15.00 8.18
C ALA A 15 36.39 13.64 8.35
N GLY A 16 37.05 12.69 9.00
CA GLY A 16 36.62 11.31 9.15
C GLY A 16 35.37 11.12 10.03
N VAL A 17 34.25 11.69 9.61
CA VAL A 17 32.91 11.35 10.06
C VAL A 17 32.41 10.29 9.07
N MET A 18 32.27 9.06 9.54
CA MET A 18 31.52 8.06 8.79
C MET A 18 30.11 8.61 8.61
N THR A 19 29.82 9.19 7.44
CA THR A 19 28.45 9.53 7.07
C THR A 19 27.68 8.23 6.99
N LYS A 20 26.71 8.03 7.87
CA LYS A 20 25.76 6.91 7.77
C LYS A 20 25.27 6.88 6.32
N GLN A 21 25.54 5.80 5.61
CA GLN A 21 25.10 5.62 4.23
C GLN A 21 23.59 5.82 4.24
N GLN A 22 23.08 6.71 3.39
CA GLN A 22 21.63 6.97 3.34
C GLN A 22 20.91 5.70 2.91
N PRO A 23 19.73 5.40 3.49
CA PRO A 23 18.93 4.26 3.06
C PRO A 23 18.65 4.30 1.56
N TRP A 24 18.61 3.15 0.89
CA TRP A 24 18.46 3.05 -0.56
C TRP A 24 17.20 3.74 -1.11
N TRP A 25 16.14 3.83 -0.30
CA TRP A 25 14.86 4.45 -0.72
C TRP A 25 14.86 5.97 -0.70
N ASN A 26 15.91 6.58 -0.15
CA ASN A 26 15.96 8.03 -0.08
C ASN A 26 16.23 8.66 -1.44
N GLY A 27 15.19 9.24 -2.04
CA GLY A 27 15.21 9.80 -3.39
C GLY A 27 15.08 8.78 -4.50
N ALA A 28 14.79 7.51 -4.19
CA ALA A 28 14.65 6.45 -5.17
C ALA A 28 13.41 6.63 -6.06
N VAL A 29 13.56 6.29 -7.33
CA VAL A 29 12.45 6.17 -8.29
C VAL A 29 11.87 4.77 -8.18
N ILE A 30 10.65 4.68 -7.63
CA ILE A 30 9.91 3.42 -7.47
C ILE A 30 8.87 3.31 -8.60
N TYR A 31 8.93 2.25 -9.37
CA TYR A 31 7.98 1.96 -10.44
C TYR A 31 6.97 0.90 -10.00
N GLN A 32 5.71 1.31 -9.85
CA GLN A 32 4.63 0.38 -9.55
C GLN A 32 4.22 -0.40 -10.80
N LEU A 33 4.00 -1.69 -10.65
CA LEU A 33 3.48 -2.53 -11.72
C LEU A 33 2.51 -3.62 -11.21
N ILE A 34 1.52 -3.90 -12.05
CA ILE A 34 0.62 -5.03 -11.91
C ILE A 34 1.20 -6.16 -12.76
N VAL A 35 1.78 -7.19 -12.14
CA VAL A 35 2.49 -8.27 -12.85
C VAL A 35 1.61 -8.89 -13.94
N ARG A 36 0.34 -9.17 -13.62
CA ARG A 36 -0.67 -9.74 -14.50
C ARG A 36 -0.89 -8.97 -15.81
N SER A 37 -0.66 -7.66 -15.80
CA SER A 37 -0.87 -6.76 -16.95
C SER A 37 0.41 -6.22 -17.56
N TYR A 38 1.58 -6.64 -17.06
CA TYR A 38 2.85 -6.00 -17.42
C TYR A 38 3.55 -6.66 -18.61
N ALA A 39 3.86 -7.93 -18.51
CA ALA A 39 4.54 -8.66 -19.58
C ALA A 39 4.26 -10.16 -19.48
N ASP A 40 3.79 -10.74 -20.57
CA ASP A 40 3.55 -12.16 -20.73
C ASP A 40 4.88 -12.83 -21.13
N GLY A 41 5.36 -13.77 -20.31
CA GLY A 41 6.60 -14.49 -20.52
C GLY A 41 6.43 -15.87 -21.10
N ASN A 42 5.23 -16.46 -20.97
CA ASN A 42 4.91 -17.82 -21.37
C ASN A 42 4.02 -17.90 -22.64
N GLY A 43 3.40 -16.78 -23.05
CA GLY A 43 2.58 -16.68 -24.25
C GLY A 43 1.10 -17.05 -24.06
N ASP A 44 0.59 -17.00 -22.82
CA ASP A 44 -0.81 -17.35 -22.50
C ASP A 44 -1.76 -16.14 -22.51
N GLY A 45 -1.23 -14.92 -22.72
CA GLY A 45 -1.99 -13.67 -22.71
C GLY A 45 -2.07 -12.99 -21.36
N ILE A 46 -1.47 -13.57 -20.32
CA ILE A 46 -1.41 -13.04 -18.96
C ILE A 46 0.03 -12.69 -18.60
N GLY A 47 0.26 -11.49 -18.04
CA GLY A 47 1.59 -11.13 -17.53
C GLY A 47 1.99 -12.01 -16.36
N ASP A 48 3.29 -12.35 -16.30
CA ASP A 48 3.84 -13.26 -15.30
C ASP A 48 5.25 -12.84 -14.80
N LEU A 49 5.77 -13.55 -13.81
CA LEU A 49 7.08 -13.28 -13.23
C LEU A 49 8.23 -13.52 -14.23
N GLN A 50 8.08 -14.41 -15.23
CA GLN A 50 9.06 -14.59 -16.29
C GLN A 50 9.09 -13.38 -17.22
N GLY A 51 7.91 -12.87 -17.62
CA GLY A 51 7.79 -11.66 -18.43
C GLY A 51 8.35 -10.44 -17.70
N LEU A 52 8.08 -10.30 -16.38
CA LEU A 52 8.69 -9.26 -15.54
C LEU A 52 10.22 -9.36 -15.57
N ALA A 53 10.79 -10.56 -15.33
CA ALA A 53 12.24 -10.77 -15.35
C ALA A 53 12.85 -10.35 -16.69
N ASN A 54 12.19 -10.66 -17.80
CA ASN A 54 12.62 -10.30 -19.15
C ASN A 54 12.62 -8.77 -19.39
N ARG A 55 11.82 -8.00 -18.64
CA ARG A 55 11.69 -6.54 -18.78
C ARG A 55 12.51 -5.71 -17.77
N LEU A 56 13.20 -6.34 -16.82
CA LEU A 56 14.05 -5.61 -15.87
C LEU A 56 15.13 -4.75 -16.55
N PRO A 57 15.82 -5.18 -17.65
CA PRO A 57 16.77 -4.33 -18.36
C PRO A 57 16.15 -3.02 -18.88
N TYR A 58 14.88 -3.06 -19.33
CA TYR A 58 14.16 -1.86 -19.74
C TYR A 58 13.90 -0.93 -18.56
N LEU A 59 13.45 -1.46 -17.42
CA LEU A 59 13.22 -0.67 -16.20
C LEU A 59 14.52 -0.02 -15.70
N ARG A 60 15.62 -0.76 -15.74
CA ARG A 60 16.95 -0.21 -15.42
C ARG A 60 17.36 0.91 -16.37
N TRP A 61 17.14 0.73 -17.68
CA TRP A 61 17.40 1.77 -18.69
C TRP A 61 16.54 3.02 -18.45
N LEU A 62 15.29 2.84 -18.01
CA LEU A 62 14.37 3.94 -17.66
C LEU A 62 14.82 4.72 -16.42
N GLY A 63 15.77 4.21 -15.64
CA GLY A 63 16.27 4.83 -14.42
C GLY A 63 15.51 4.42 -13.16
N VAL A 64 14.73 3.33 -13.23
CA VAL A 64 14.02 2.77 -12.07
C VAL A 64 15.02 2.15 -11.10
N GLU A 65 14.90 2.47 -9.81
CA GLU A 65 15.76 1.97 -8.74
C GLU A 65 15.05 0.92 -7.88
N ALA A 66 13.72 0.96 -7.85
CA ALA A 66 12.91 -0.08 -7.20
C ALA A 66 11.63 -0.35 -7.99
N ILE A 67 11.16 -1.58 -7.97
CA ILE A 67 9.83 -1.95 -8.44
C ILE A 67 8.91 -2.23 -7.25
N TRP A 68 7.68 -1.72 -7.31
CA TRP A 68 6.62 -2.08 -6.39
C TRP A 68 5.63 -2.99 -7.12
N LEU A 69 5.53 -4.23 -6.65
CA LEU A 69 4.59 -5.22 -7.15
C LEU A 69 3.27 -5.11 -6.37
N THR A 70 2.15 -4.86 -7.07
CA THR A 70 0.82 -5.08 -6.48
C THR A 70 0.68 -6.56 -6.09
N PRO A 71 -0.32 -6.96 -5.29
CA PRO A 71 -0.38 -8.30 -4.73
C PRO A 71 -0.17 -9.39 -5.78
N ILE A 72 0.79 -10.28 -5.52
CA ILE A 72 1.13 -11.44 -6.36
C ILE A 72 0.75 -12.76 -5.68
N TYR A 73 0.01 -12.68 -4.60
CA TYR A 73 -0.46 -13.81 -3.80
C TYR A 73 -1.63 -14.52 -4.47
N PRO A 74 -1.92 -15.79 -4.09
CA PRO A 74 -3.16 -16.47 -4.45
C PRO A 74 -4.38 -15.65 -4.04
N SER A 75 -5.30 -15.45 -4.97
CA SER A 75 -6.49 -14.63 -4.80
C SER A 75 -7.56 -15.06 -5.81
N PRO A 76 -8.86 -14.98 -5.50
CA PRO A 76 -9.92 -15.09 -6.49
C PRO A 76 -10.02 -13.89 -7.44
N LEU A 77 -9.19 -12.85 -7.24
CA LEU A 77 -9.08 -11.66 -8.09
C LEU A 77 -10.38 -10.81 -8.18
N GLN A 78 -11.21 -10.86 -7.16
CA GLN A 78 -12.42 -10.04 -7.09
C GLN A 78 -12.08 -8.57 -6.84
N ASP A 79 -10.91 -8.31 -6.24
CA ASP A 79 -10.34 -6.99 -6.03
C ASP A 79 -8.87 -6.94 -6.49
N GLY A 80 -8.62 -7.31 -7.74
CA GLY A 80 -7.30 -7.15 -8.37
C GLY A 80 -6.13 -7.86 -7.68
N GLY A 81 -6.39 -8.75 -6.70
CA GLY A 81 -5.39 -9.48 -5.93
C GLY A 81 -5.31 -9.08 -4.46
N TYR A 82 -6.01 -8.01 -4.02
CA TYR A 82 -6.05 -7.59 -2.62
C TYR A 82 -6.89 -8.53 -1.74
N ASP A 83 -7.78 -9.31 -2.30
CA ASP A 83 -8.54 -10.38 -1.65
C ASP A 83 -7.72 -11.68 -1.55
N ILE A 84 -6.72 -11.69 -0.66
CA ILE A 84 -5.69 -12.73 -0.54
C ILE A 84 -6.23 -14.00 0.11
N THR A 85 -5.84 -15.17 -0.42
CA THR A 85 -6.15 -16.49 0.14
C THR A 85 -4.95 -17.23 0.74
N ASP A 86 -3.72 -16.79 0.45
CA ASP A 86 -2.48 -17.31 1.03
C ASP A 86 -1.37 -16.27 0.93
N PHE A 87 -0.87 -15.78 2.06
CA PHE A 87 0.18 -14.76 2.13
C PHE A 87 1.60 -15.27 1.85
N LYS A 88 1.81 -16.59 1.79
CA LYS A 88 3.16 -17.20 1.73
C LYS A 88 3.41 -17.96 0.44
N SER A 89 2.59 -17.76 -0.60
CA SER A 89 2.77 -18.32 -1.93
C SER A 89 2.51 -17.31 -3.05
N ILE A 90 2.72 -17.74 -4.28
CA ILE A 90 2.54 -16.91 -5.49
C ILE A 90 1.29 -17.40 -6.22
N HIS A 91 0.52 -16.46 -6.79
CA HIS A 91 -0.64 -16.79 -7.62
C HIS A 91 -0.22 -17.71 -8.78
N PRO A 92 -0.89 -18.84 -9.01
CA PRO A 92 -0.46 -19.85 -9.99
C PRO A 92 -0.27 -19.33 -11.41
N GLU A 93 -1.11 -18.37 -11.85
CA GLU A 93 -0.98 -17.75 -13.17
C GLU A 93 0.23 -16.83 -13.29
N LEU A 94 0.78 -16.34 -12.17
CA LEU A 94 1.97 -15.50 -12.18
C LEU A 94 3.26 -16.31 -12.07
N GLY A 95 3.17 -17.56 -11.61
CA GLY A 95 4.31 -18.45 -11.40
C GLY A 95 4.32 -19.10 -10.01
N ASP A 96 5.51 -19.27 -9.46
CA ASP A 96 5.76 -19.90 -8.17
C ASP A 96 6.88 -19.17 -7.38
N LEU A 97 7.17 -19.63 -6.17
CA LEU A 97 8.25 -19.09 -5.33
C LEU A 97 9.62 -19.18 -6.01
N ALA A 98 9.86 -20.19 -6.84
CA ALA A 98 11.13 -20.31 -7.57
C ALA A 98 11.21 -19.28 -8.70
N ALA A 99 10.11 -19.00 -9.40
CA ALA A 99 10.03 -17.91 -10.37
C ALA A 99 10.25 -16.54 -9.71
N PHE A 100 9.62 -16.32 -8.56
CA PHE A 100 9.83 -15.08 -7.79
C PHE A 100 11.29 -14.93 -7.34
N HIS A 101 11.91 -15.99 -6.86
CA HIS A 101 13.33 -15.94 -6.49
C HIS A 101 14.23 -15.57 -7.69
N ARG A 102 13.92 -16.08 -8.90
CA ARG A 102 14.63 -15.66 -10.13
C ARG A 102 14.46 -14.18 -10.43
N VAL A 103 13.25 -13.62 -10.22
CA VAL A 103 13.01 -12.17 -10.35
C VAL A 103 13.87 -11.39 -9.37
N LEU A 104 13.93 -11.78 -8.09
CA LEU A 104 14.77 -11.13 -7.08
C LEU A 104 16.25 -11.12 -7.50
N ILE A 105 16.80 -12.27 -7.89
CA ILE A 105 18.20 -12.37 -8.35
C ILE A 105 18.43 -11.45 -9.56
N ALA A 106 17.52 -11.48 -10.53
CA ALA A 106 17.66 -10.67 -11.76
C ALA A 106 17.55 -9.17 -11.46
N ALA A 107 16.64 -8.75 -10.60
CA ALA A 107 16.47 -7.36 -10.18
C ALA A 107 17.71 -6.86 -9.42
N HIS A 108 18.16 -7.61 -8.42
CA HIS A 108 19.33 -7.26 -7.61
C HIS A 108 20.62 -7.21 -8.45
N SER A 109 20.78 -8.10 -9.43
CA SER A 109 21.94 -8.06 -10.35
C SER A 109 22.00 -6.78 -11.18
N GLN A 110 20.88 -6.08 -11.35
CA GLN A 110 20.77 -4.81 -12.05
C GLN A 110 20.68 -3.60 -11.12
N GLY A 111 20.79 -3.82 -9.80
CA GLY A 111 20.66 -2.77 -8.79
C GLY A 111 19.23 -2.26 -8.60
N ILE A 112 18.23 -3.07 -8.98
CA ILE A 112 16.81 -2.76 -8.77
C ILE A 112 16.33 -3.47 -7.49
N LYS A 113 15.72 -2.72 -6.60
CA LYS A 113 15.08 -3.20 -5.38
C LYS A 113 13.67 -3.71 -5.65
N VAL A 114 13.17 -4.63 -4.82
CA VAL A 114 11.83 -5.21 -4.96
C VAL A 114 11.01 -4.93 -3.71
N VAL A 115 9.92 -4.17 -3.87
CA VAL A 115 8.93 -3.86 -2.85
C VAL A 115 7.67 -4.65 -3.15
N MET A 116 7.13 -5.35 -2.15
CA MET A 116 5.87 -6.08 -2.27
C MET A 116 4.74 -5.35 -1.59
N ASP A 117 3.53 -5.51 -2.09
CA ASP A 117 2.33 -5.14 -1.34
C ASP A 117 2.13 -6.09 -0.15
N LEU A 118 1.79 -5.57 1.01
CA LEU A 118 1.43 -6.33 2.18
C LEU A 118 0.07 -5.85 2.70
N VAL A 119 -0.96 -6.66 2.43
CA VAL A 119 -2.33 -6.40 2.86
C VAL A 119 -2.48 -6.85 4.30
N LEU A 120 -2.44 -5.88 5.23
CA LEU A 120 -2.52 -6.18 6.67
C LEU A 120 -3.95 -6.26 7.17
N ASN A 121 -4.86 -5.46 6.61
CA ASN A 121 -6.19 -5.23 7.17
C ASN A 121 -7.14 -6.43 7.04
N HIS A 122 -7.12 -7.15 5.93
CA HIS A 122 -8.14 -8.13 5.58
C HIS A 122 -7.60 -9.33 4.80
N THR A 123 -8.44 -10.31 4.60
CA THR A 123 -8.21 -11.44 3.69
C THR A 123 -9.40 -11.62 2.77
N SER A 124 -9.31 -12.53 1.80
CA SER A 124 -10.50 -13.03 1.11
C SER A 124 -11.39 -13.84 2.06
N THR A 125 -12.72 -13.82 1.84
CA THR A 125 -13.62 -14.80 2.45
C THR A 125 -13.23 -16.25 2.12
N LEU A 126 -12.49 -16.48 1.03
CA LEU A 126 -11.98 -17.81 0.68
C LEU A 126 -10.66 -18.17 1.38
N HIS A 127 -10.09 -17.27 2.19
CA HIS A 127 -8.90 -17.58 2.98
C HIS A 127 -9.17 -18.72 3.96
N PRO A 128 -8.26 -19.71 4.13
CA PRO A 128 -8.44 -20.80 5.07
C PRO A 128 -8.71 -20.36 6.52
N TRP A 129 -8.21 -19.19 6.92
CA TRP A 129 -8.49 -18.63 8.26
C TRP A 129 -9.98 -18.27 8.39
N PHE A 130 -10.57 -17.57 7.40
CA PHE A 130 -11.98 -17.23 7.43
C PHE A 130 -12.86 -18.46 7.37
N GLN A 131 -12.52 -19.43 6.52
CA GLN A 131 -13.26 -20.67 6.40
C GLN A 131 -13.23 -21.51 7.70
N ARG A 132 -12.18 -21.45 8.49
CA ARG A 132 -12.16 -22.05 9.84
C ARG A 132 -12.91 -21.21 10.86
N ALA A 133 -12.71 -19.89 10.86
CA ALA A 133 -13.31 -18.96 11.82
C ALA A 133 -14.85 -19.05 11.82
N ARG A 134 -15.48 -19.10 10.64
CA ARG A 134 -16.93 -19.14 10.53
C ARG A 134 -17.58 -20.41 11.13
N TRP A 135 -16.81 -21.51 11.26
CA TRP A 135 -17.25 -22.76 11.90
C TRP A 135 -16.79 -22.88 13.36
N ALA A 136 -15.87 -22.06 13.79
CA ALA A 136 -15.31 -22.11 15.13
C ALA A 136 -16.31 -21.58 16.17
N PRO A 137 -16.30 -22.09 17.41
CA PRO A 137 -17.11 -21.57 18.49
C PRO A 137 -16.76 -20.10 18.78
N GLU A 138 -17.77 -19.30 19.14
CA GLU A 138 -17.58 -17.94 19.62
C GLU A 138 -16.60 -17.89 20.79
N GLY A 139 -15.70 -16.91 20.82
CA GLY A 139 -14.65 -16.75 21.82
C GLY A 139 -13.49 -17.74 21.71
N SER A 140 -13.46 -18.59 20.65
CA SER A 140 -12.29 -19.41 20.37
C SER A 140 -11.20 -18.60 19.61
N PRO A 141 -9.91 -18.94 19.77
CA PRO A 141 -8.83 -18.24 19.05
C PRO A 141 -9.00 -18.27 17.52
N GLU A 142 -9.58 -19.33 16.98
CA GLU A 142 -9.86 -19.43 15.55
C GLU A 142 -10.98 -18.50 15.11
N ARG A 143 -12.03 -18.29 15.97
CA ARG A 143 -13.11 -17.35 15.71
C ARG A 143 -12.58 -15.93 15.76
N ASP A 144 -11.77 -15.62 16.76
CA ASP A 144 -11.24 -14.29 17.06
C ASP A 144 -10.16 -13.81 16.07
N VAL A 145 -9.90 -14.56 15.00
CA VAL A 145 -9.04 -14.09 13.89
C VAL A 145 -9.70 -12.96 13.11
N TYR A 146 -11.03 -12.88 13.10
CA TYR A 146 -11.80 -11.82 12.42
C TYR A 146 -12.68 -11.07 13.42
N VAL A 147 -13.13 -9.88 13.00
CA VAL A 147 -14.01 -9.04 13.82
C VAL A 147 -15.46 -9.45 13.59
N TRP A 148 -16.14 -9.93 14.63
CA TRP A 148 -17.53 -10.39 14.61
C TRP A 148 -18.43 -9.56 15.52
N SER A 149 -19.73 -9.48 15.19
CA SER A 149 -20.73 -8.81 16.02
C SER A 149 -22.14 -9.39 15.79
N ASP A 150 -22.95 -9.42 16.82
CA ASP A 150 -24.40 -9.66 16.72
C ASP A 150 -25.17 -8.40 16.30
N ASP A 151 -24.56 -7.23 16.49
CA ASP A 151 -25.15 -5.92 16.14
C ASP A 151 -24.43 -5.32 14.91
N PRO A 152 -25.12 -5.18 13.75
CA PRO A 152 -24.54 -4.56 12.55
C PRO A 152 -24.38 -3.05 12.66
N LYS A 153 -24.72 -2.44 13.79
CA LYS A 153 -24.54 -1.03 14.09
C LYS A 153 -23.28 -0.76 14.93
N ARG A 154 -22.57 -1.80 15.34
CA ARG A 154 -21.28 -1.63 16.03
C ARG A 154 -20.34 -0.81 15.14
N TYR A 155 -19.57 0.09 15.75
CA TYR A 155 -18.69 1.03 15.05
C TYR A 155 -19.44 1.94 14.05
N ALA A 156 -20.61 2.44 14.41
CA ALA A 156 -21.49 3.22 13.53
C ALA A 156 -20.84 4.52 13.00
N ASP A 157 -19.83 5.06 13.70
CA ASP A 157 -19.11 6.27 13.31
C ASP A 157 -18.01 5.98 12.25
N ALA A 158 -17.69 4.71 12.00
CA ALA A 158 -16.76 4.31 10.97
C ALA A 158 -17.40 4.48 9.57
N PRO A 159 -16.82 5.30 8.67
CA PRO A 159 -17.41 5.54 7.35
C PRO A 159 -17.38 4.27 6.49
N VAL A 160 -18.41 4.08 5.67
CA VAL A 160 -18.39 3.10 4.59
C VAL A 160 -17.51 3.65 3.46
N LEU A 161 -16.38 3.00 3.17
CA LEU A 161 -15.40 3.50 2.22
C LEU A 161 -15.88 3.36 0.77
N PHE A 162 -16.47 2.23 0.40
CA PHE A 162 -16.90 1.91 -0.97
C PHE A 162 -18.42 2.09 -1.14
N ARG A 163 -18.96 3.29 -0.87
CA ARG A 163 -20.41 3.61 -0.87
C ARG A 163 -21.16 3.28 -2.17
N HIS A 164 -20.46 3.13 -3.28
CA HIS A 164 -21.08 2.74 -4.56
C HIS A 164 -21.30 1.23 -4.66
N PHE A 165 -20.61 0.45 -3.84
CA PHE A 165 -20.65 -1.00 -3.85
C PHE A 165 -21.23 -1.57 -2.56
N GLU A 166 -20.98 -0.89 -1.43
CA GLU A 166 -21.36 -1.35 -0.10
C GLU A 166 -22.28 -0.34 0.61
N SER A 167 -23.27 -0.85 1.31
CA SER A 167 -24.20 -0.06 2.12
C SER A 167 -23.93 -0.13 3.62
N SER A 168 -23.03 -1.01 4.04
CA SER A 168 -22.66 -1.28 5.43
C SER A 168 -21.21 -1.70 5.50
N ASN A 169 -20.58 -1.56 6.67
CA ASN A 169 -19.29 -2.19 6.98
C ASN A 169 -19.48 -3.63 7.54
N TRP A 170 -20.70 -4.14 7.59
CA TRP A 170 -21.04 -5.43 8.19
C TRP A 170 -21.79 -6.29 7.18
N GLU A 171 -21.40 -7.56 7.05
CA GLU A 171 -22.08 -8.56 6.26
C GLU A 171 -22.43 -9.77 7.11
N TRP A 172 -23.66 -10.32 6.92
CA TRP A 172 -24.14 -11.49 7.64
C TRP A 172 -23.52 -12.79 7.12
N ASP A 173 -22.99 -13.61 8.02
CA ASP A 173 -22.50 -14.95 7.68
C ASP A 173 -23.48 -16.02 8.18
N GLU A 174 -24.10 -16.73 7.25
CA GLU A 174 -25.08 -17.78 7.55
C GLU A 174 -24.50 -18.98 8.31
N VAL A 175 -23.21 -19.24 8.22
CA VAL A 175 -22.55 -20.33 8.94
C VAL A 175 -22.22 -19.93 10.35
N ALA A 176 -21.63 -18.75 10.50
CA ALA A 176 -21.28 -18.19 11.80
C ALA A 176 -22.50 -17.71 12.59
N GLN A 177 -23.64 -17.42 11.92
CA GLN A 177 -24.83 -16.78 12.47
C GLN A 177 -24.48 -15.47 13.20
N GLN A 178 -23.52 -14.71 12.64
CA GLN A 178 -23.07 -13.40 13.10
C GLN A 178 -22.68 -12.53 11.91
N TYR A 179 -22.59 -11.22 12.14
CA TYR A 179 -22.01 -10.30 11.19
C TYR A 179 -20.49 -10.30 11.33
N TYR A 180 -19.76 -10.24 10.21
CA TYR A 180 -18.34 -9.93 10.20
C TYR A 180 -18.11 -8.52 9.66
N LEU A 181 -17.06 -7.86 10.16
CA LEU A 181 -16.64 -6.54 9.71
C LEU A 181 -15.92 -6.64 8.36
N HIS A 182 -16.17 -5.68 7.48
CA HIS A 182 -15.39 -5.43 6.27
C HIS A 182 -15.32 -3.92 6.03
N ARG A 183 -14.15 -3.33 6.14
CA ARG A 183 -13.96 -1.90 5.86
C ARG A 183 -13.95 -1.61 4.37
N PHE A 184 -13.60 -2.59 3.57
CA PHE A 184 -13.55 -2.57 2.11
C PHE A 184 -14.76 -3.30 1.52
N LEU A 185 -14.54 -4.34 0.73
CA LEU A 185 -15.62 -5.06 0.07
C LEU A 185 -16.08 -6.26 0.92
N ARG A 186 -17.36 -6.64 0.81
CA ARG A 186 -17.95 -7.76 1.59
C ARG A 186 -17.22 -9.09 1.48
N HIS A 187 -16.43 -9.30 0.43
CA HIS A 187 -15.60 -10.49 0.29
C HIS A 187 -14.21 -10.35 0.92
N GLN A 188 -13.97 -9.25 1.67
CA GLN A 188 -12.71 -8.92 2.33
C GLN A 188 -12.92 -8.72 3.83
N PRO A 189 -13.17 -9.81 4.62
CA PRO A 189 -13.37 -9.70 6.06
C PRO A 189 -12.12 -9.16 6.76
N ASP A 190 -12.31 -8.23 7.68
CA ASP A 190 -11.25 -7.59 8.43
C ASP A 190 -10.67 -8.51 9.50
N LEU A 191 -9.34 -8.55 9.55
CA LEU A 191 -8.59 -9.27 10.57
C LEU A 191 -8.70 -8.55 11.92
N ASN A 192 -8.90 -9.31 12.98
CA ASN A 192 -8.98 -8.79 14.33
C ASN A 192 -7.58 -8.62 14.95
N TYR A 193 -7.05 -7.41 14.95
CA TYR A 193 -5.75 -7.12 15.52
C TYR A 193 -5.71 -7.10 17.06
N ASP A 194 -6.84 -7.16 17.75
CA ASP A 194 -6.87 -7.45 19.19
C ASP A 194 -6.43 -8.90 19.46
N SER A 195 -6.51 -9.78 18.45
CA SER A 195 -6.02 -11.15 18.55
C SER A 195 -4.50 -11.23 18.46
N PRO A 196 -3.81 -11.74 19.50
CA PRO A 196 -2.37 -11.95 19.43
C PRO A 196 -1.95 -12.94 18.32
N LEU A 197 -2.86 -13.83 17.94
CA LEU A 197 -2.64 -14.80 16.85
C LEU A 197 -2.50 -14.07 15.51
N VAL A 198 -3.40 -13.13 15.20
CA VAL A 198 -3.35 -12.31 13.97
C VAL A 198 -2.05 -11.53 13.89
N GLN A 199 -1.69 -10.82 14.97
CA GLN A 199 -0.46 -10.04 15.01
C GLN A 199 0.78 -10.91 14.78
N LYS A 200 0.82 -12.09 15.41
CA LYS A 200 1.93 -13.05 15.24
C LYS A 200 2.01 -13.55 13.80
N GLU A 201 0.89 -13.99 13.23
CA GLU A 201 0.87 -14.54 11.86
C GLU A 201 1.28 -13.50 10.82
N MET A 202 0.88 -12.24 10.99
CA MET A 202 1.27 -11.17 10.07
C MET A 202 2.76 -10.82 10.19
N LEU A 203 3.33 -10.84 11.40
CA LEU A 203 4.78 -10.71 11.59
C LEU A 203 5.54 -11.90 10.97
N ASP A 204 5.02 -13.12 11.07
CA ASP A 204 5.62 -14.32 10.45
C ASP A 204 5.52 -14.26 8.89
N VAL A 205 4.52 -13.57 8.33
CA VAL A 205 4.45 -13.27 6.88
C VAL A 205 5.58 -12.32 6.46
N VAL A 206 5.82 -11.28 7.24
CA VAL A 206 6.91 -10.32 6.99
C VAL A 206 8.27 -11.02 7.01
N ASP A 207 8.55 -11.83 8.03
CA ASP A 207 9.78 -12.61 8.12
C ASP A 207 9.97 -13.53 6.90
N PHE A 208 8.90 -14.22 6.51
CA PHE A 208 8.93 -15.15 5.37
C PHE A 208 9.42 -14.47 4.08
N TRP A 209 9.01 -13.23 3.81
CA TRP A 209 9.41 -12.51 2.61
C TRP A 209 10.78 -11.83 2.75
N ILE A 210 11.12 -11.30 3.93
CA ILE A 210 12.47 -10.73 4.19
C ILE A 210 13.54 -11.80 4.06
N GLU A 211 13.32 -13.00 4.57
CA GLU A 211 14.24 -14.12 4.44
C GLU A 211 14.49 -14.52 2.97
N ARG A 212 13.49 -14.33 2.11
CA ARG A 212 13.57 -14.57 0.67
C ARG A 212 14.24 -13.46 -0.12
N GLY A 213 14.52 -12.33 0.51
CA GLY A 213 15.29 -11.24 -0.10
C GLY A 213 14.45 -10.09 -0.64
N VAL A 214 13.21 -9.91 -0.19
CA VAL A 214 12.41 -8.72 -0.46
C VAL A 214 13.05 -7.50 0.20
N ASP A 215 13.10 -6.38 -0.51
CA ASP A 215 13.76 -5.14 -0.06
C ASP A 215 12.79 -4.16 0.60
N GLY A 216 11.50 -4.41 0.58
CA GLY A 216 10.52 -3.55 1.25
C GLY A 216 9.09 -4.00 1.07
N PHE A 217 8.22 -3.36 1.84
CA PHE A 217 6.77 -3.55 1.78
C PHE A 217 6.06 -2.22 1.62
N ARG A 218 5.09 -2.17 0.73
CA ARG A 218 4.01 -1.18 0.78
C ARG A 218 2.91 -1.77 1.66
N LEU A 219 2.67 -1.12 2.79
CA LEU A 219 1.66 -1.55 3.75
C LEU A 219 0.31 -0.98 3.33
N ASP A 220 -0.55 -1.86 2.87
CA ASP A 220 -1.91 -1.54 2.44
C ASP A 220 -2.79 -1.19 3.62
N ALA A 221 -3.63 -0.16 3.46
CA ALA A 221 -4.73 0.14 4.37
C ALA A 221 -4.33 0.31 5.86
N VAL A 222 -3.14 0.85 6.12
CA VAL A 222 -2.55 0.97 7.47
C VAL A 222 -3.46 1.61 8.52
N PRO A 223 -4.31 2.63 8.22
CA PRO A 223 -5.13 3.26 9.24
C PRO A 223 -6.20 2.36 9.88
N PHE A 224 -6.56 1.24 9.24
CA PHE A 224 -7.78 0.51 9.54
C PHE A 224 -7.59 -0.75 10.40
N LEU A 225 -6.42 -0.97 11.01
CA LEU A 225 -6.06 -2.24 11.68
C LEU A 225 -6.80 -2.50 13.00
N PHE A 226 -7.32 -1.48 13.65
CA PHE A 226 -8.03 -1.60 14.93
C PHE A 226 -9.34 -0.82 14.92
N GLU A 227 -10.30 -1.25 15.73
CA GLU A 227 -11.62 -0.64 15.87
C GLU A 227 -11.87 -0.15 17.29
N ALA A 228 -12.56 0.99 17.42
CA ALA A 228 -13.03 1.52 18.69
C ALA A 228 -14.39 2.20 18.52
N GLU A 229 -15.30 1.92 19.47
CA GLU A 229 -16.60 2.60 19.51
C GLU A 229 -16.44 4.12 19.65
N GLY A 230 -17.32 4.87 18.97
CA GLY A 230 -17.28 6.34 18.99
C GLY A 230 -16.12 6.95 18.22
N SER A 231 -15.45 6.16 17.38
CA SER A 231 -14.34 6.61 16.52
C SER A 231 -14.62 6.27 15.05
N ARG A 232 -13.81 6.86 14.14
CA ARG A 232 -13.83 6.50 12.72
C ARG A 232 -13.15 5.14 12.45
N CYS A 233 -12.57 4.48 13.45
CA CYS A 233 -11.73 3.30 13.33
C CYS A 233 -10.58 3.53 12.32
N GLU A 234 -9.90 4.64 12.47
CA GLU A 234 -8.79 5.05 11.60
C GLU A 234 -7.66 5.62 12.46
N GLY A 235 -6.42 5.12 12.30
CA GLY A 235 -5.23 5.66 12.96
C GLY A 235 -5.28 5.63 14.49
N LEU A 236 -5.85 4.58 15.06
CA LEU A 236 -5.95 4.43 16.50
C LEU A 236 -4.57 4.23 17.16
N PRO A 237 -4.41 4.57 18.44
CA PRO A 237 -3.14 4.37 19.15
C PRO A 237 -2.62 2.93 19.07
N GLU A 238 -3.51 1.95 19.10
CA GLU A 238 -3.20 0.52 19.00
C GLU A 238 -2.60 0.16 17.64
N THR A 239 -3.03 0.83 16.56
CA THR A 239 -2.43 0.73 15.22
C THR A 239 -0.96 1.14 15.27
N HIS A 240 -0.66 2.30 15.83
CA HIS A 240 0.71 2.80 15.95
C HIS A 240 1.58 1.86 16.80
N GLU A 241 1.06 1.32 17.89
CA GLU A 241 1.79 0.36 18.75
C GLU A 241 2.07 -0.96 18.00
N PHE A 242 1.17 -1.43 17.14
CA PHE A 242 1.45 -2.58 16.29
C PHE A 242 2.52 -2.26 15.24
N LEU A 243 2.45 -1.10 14.59
CA LEU A 243 3.42 -0.67 13.58
C LEU A 243 4.83 -0.51 14.14
N LYS A 244 4.98 -0.04 15.37
CA LYS A 244 6.28 -0.02 16.08
C LYS A 244 6.83 -1.42 16.31
N ARG A 245 5.98 -2.39 16.67
CA ARG A 245 6.39 -3.80 16.80
C ARG A 245 6.79 -4.41 15.45
N LEU A 246 6.03 -4.11 14.40
CA LEU A 246 6.35 -4.49 13.02
C LEU A 246 7.72 -3.91 12.61
N ARG A 247 7.95 -2.62 12.88
CA ARG A 247 9.22 -1.95 12.61
C ARG A 247 10.38 -2.62 13.36
N ALA A 248 10.22 -2.84 14.65
CA ALA A 248 11.24 -3.50 15.46
C ALA A 248 11.56 -4.93 14.96
N ARG A 249 10.52 -5.66 14.49
CA ARG A 249 10.70 -6.97 13.88
C ARG A 249 11.52 -6.91 12.60
N VAL A 250 11.19 -5.97 11.70
CA VAL A 250 11.92 -5.74 10.46
C VAL A 250 13.37 -5.36 10.72
N ASP A 251 13.61 -4.42 11.63
CA ASP A 251 14.96 -3.97 12.00
C ASP A 251 15.82 -5.11 12.58
N SER A 252 15.20 -6.07 13.28
CA SER A 252 15.89 -7.23 13.85
C SER A 252 16.56 -8.15 12.82
N HIS A 253 16.15 -8.08 11.54
CA HIS A 253 16.80 -8.80 10.45
C HIS A 253 18.14 -8.18 10.03
N GLY A 254 18.46 -6.97 10.49
CA GLY A 254 19.72 -6.29 10.17
C GLY A 254 19.89 -5.96 8.68
N LYS A 255 18.78 -5.82 7.95
CA LYS A 255 18.72 -5.47 6.53
C LYS A 255 18.02 -4.13 6.35
N ASP A 256 18.38 -3.39 5.30
CA ASP A 256 17.71 -2.16 4.91
C ASP A 256 16.39 -2.48 4.17
N VAL A 257 15.32 -2.79 4.91
CA VAL A 257 14.00 -3.13 4.39
C VAL A 257 13.07 -1.93 4.54
N LEU A 258 12.52 -1.42 3.42
CA LEU A 258 11.58 -0.30 3.41
C LEU A 258 10.21 -0.73 3.98
N LEU A 259 9.64 0.09 4.85
CA LEU A 259 8.21 0.06 5.22
C LEU A 259 7.57 1.36 4.73
N LEU A 260 6.69 1.26 3.74
CA LEU A 260 6.02 2.39 3.09
C LEU A 260 4.51 2.32 3.36
N ALA A 261 3.98 3.29 4.11
CA ALA A 261 2.58 3.32 4.48
C ALA A 261 1.67 3.80 3.35
N GLU A 262 0.55 3.12 3.15
CA GLU A 262 -0.61 3.73 2.53
C GLU A 262 -1.56 4.23 3.61
N ALA A 263 -1.56 5.55 3.79
CA ALA A 263 -2.52 6.26 4.62
C ALA A 263 -3.12 7.38 3.78
N ILE A 264 -4.35 7.18 3.30
CA ILE A 264 -5.07 8.18 2.48
C ILE A 264 -5.71 9.19 3.44
N GLN A 265 -4.85 10.00 4.06
CA GLN A 265 -5.20 10.97 5.08
C GLN A 265 -4.52 12.31 4.80
N PRO A 266 -5.00 13.44 5.38
CA PRO A 266 -4.26 14.69 5.39
C PRO A 266 -2.84 14.52 5.96
N VAL A 267 -1.92 15.40 5.55
CA VAL A 267 -0.51 15.32 5.94
C VAL A 267 -0.34 15.25 7.46
N GLU A 268 -1.14 16.00 8.21
CA GLU A 268 -1.09 16.07 9.66
C GLU A 268 -1.50 14.75 10.34
N GLU A 269 -2.43 14.02 9.73
CA GLU A 269 -2.90 12.72 10.21
C GLU A 269 -1.98 11.57 9.75
N ALA A 270 -1.37 11.70 8.58
CA ALA A 270 -0.42 10.71 8.06
C ALA A 270 1.00 10.86 8.66
N ALA A 271 1.39 12.04 9.13
CA ALA A 271 2.70 12.30 9.70
C ALA A 271 3.06 11.43 10.93
N PRO A 272 2.15 11.10 11.86
CA PRO A 272 2.44 10.22 12.98
C PRO A 272 3.01 8.85 12.59
N TYR A 273 2.59 8.26 11.46
CA TYR A 273 3.17 6.99 10.97
C TYR A 273 4.66 7.08 10.62
N LEU A 274 5.19 8.30 10.50
CA LEU A 274 6.59 8.57 10.17
C LEU A 274 7.44 8.88 11.41
N ALA A 275 7.00 8.51 12.60
CA ALA A 275 7.84 8.54 13.80
C ALA A 275 9.10 7.67 13.60
N ASP A 276 10.19 8.01 14.31
CA ASP A 276 11.49 7.36 14.08
C ASP A 276 11.51 5.85 14.36
N ASP A 277 10.61 5.39 15.23
CA ASP A 277 10.44 3.99 15.63
C ASP A 277 9.27 3.28 14.91
N GLU A 278 8.65 3.94 13.90
CA GLU A 278 7.49 3.43 13.18
C GLU A 278 7.83 3.15 11.70
N LEU A 279 7.25 3.84 10.74
CA LEU A 279 7.45 3.53 9.33
C LEU A 279 8.51 4.42 8.68
N HIS A 280 9.12 3.94 7.61
CA HIS A 280 10.19 4.66 6.92
C HIS A 280 9.67 5.76 6.01
N GLY A 281 8.50 5.56 5.41
CA GLY A 281 7.86 6.48 4.48
C GLY A 281 6.35 6.31 4.44
N ALA A 282 5.66 7.33 3.93
CA ALA A 282 4.23 7.28 3.60
C ALA A 282 3.96 7.97 2.27
N PHE A 283 2.89 7.56 1.58
CA PHE A 283 2.43 8.30 0.41
C PHE A 283 1.81 9.63 0.80
N ASN A 284 2.15 10.69 0.06
CA ASN A 284 1.47 11.97 0.15
C ASN A 284 0.43 12.10 -0.97
N PHE A 285 -0.77 11.57 -0.74
CA PHE A 285 -1.87 11.63 -1.72
C PHE A 285 -2.44 13.04 -1.88
N ALA A 286 -2.42 13.86 -0.84
CA ALA A 286 -2.84 15.27 -0.91
C ALA A 286 -2.00 16.03 -1.94
N LEU A 287 -0.68 15.79 -1.97
CA LEU A 287 0.21 16.42 -2.94
C LEU A 287 -0.17 16.05 -4.39
N THR A 288 -0.55 14.80 -4.64
CA THR A 288 -1.01 14.37 -5.97
C THR A 288 -2.25 15.15 -6.40
N ALA A 289 -3.25 15.30 -5.52
CA ALA A 289 -4.45 16.08 -5.81
C ALA A 289 -4.11 17.56 -6.10
N HIS A 290 -3.24 18.18 -5.30
CA HIS A 290 -2.79 19.56 -5.54
C HIS A 290 -1.98 19.71 -6.84
N LEU A 291 -1.22 18.69 -7.24
CA LEU A 291 -0.54 18.67 -8.54
C LEU A 291 -1.55 18.70 -9.69
N PHE A 292 -2.61 17.87 -9.64
CA PHE A 292 -3.67 17.89 -10.63
C PHE A 292 -4.43 19.21 -10.64
N ALA A 293 -4.72 19.80 -9.48
CA ALA A 293 -5.35 21.11 -9.37
C ALA A 293 -4.49 22.22 -10.00
N SER A 294 -3.19 22.17 -9.77
CA SER A 294 -2.23 23.15 -10.34
C SER A 294 -2.19 23.07 -11.87
N ILE A 295 -2.23 21.85 -12.42
CA ILE A 295 -2.33 21.64 -13.87
C ILE A 295 -3.66 22.18 -14.41
N ALA A 296 -4.76 21.98 -13.69
CA ALA A 296 -6.08 22.40 -14.09
C ALA A 296 -6.27 23.92 -14.05
N SER A 297 -5.73 24.58 -13.04
CA SER A 297 -5.87 26.03 -12.79
C SER A 297 -4.78 26.89 -13.46
N GLY A 298 -3.61 26.28 -13.74
CA GLY A 298 -2.42 27.02 -14.17
C GLY A 298 -1.72 27.78 -13.05
N THR A 299 -2.02 27.47 -11.77
CA THR A 299 -1.40 28.11 -10.58
C THR A 299 -0.68 27.05 -9.72
N VAL A 300 0.29 27.47 -8.91
CA VAL A 300 1.12 26.56 -8.10
C VAL A 300 1.07 26.83 -6.60
N GLU A 301 0.28 27.79 -6.17
CA GLU A 301 0.23 28.26 -4.79
C GLU A 301 -0.17 27.13 -3.83
N ALA A 302 -1.30 26.45 -4.11
CA ALA A 302 -1.80 25.36 -3.27
C ALA A 302 -0.83 24.16 -3.25
N LEU A 303 -0.19 23.85 -4.38
CA LEU A 303 0.84 22.81 -4.45
C LEU A 303 2.05 23.16 -3.56
N ARG A 304 2.52 24.43 -3.63
CA ARG A 304 3.63 24.90 -2.81
C ARG A 304 3.27 24.82 -1.32
N ASP A 305 2.06 25.22 -0.94
CA ASP A 305 1.62 25.22 0.45
C ASP A 305 1.49 23.78 0.99
N CYS A 306 1.00 22.84 0.19
CA CYS A 306 0.99 21.43 0.53
C CYS A 306 2.40 20.85 0.70
N LEU A 307 3.34 21.20 -0.17
CA LEU A 307 4.75 20.80 -0.02
C LEU A 307 5.37 21.36 1.27
N GLN A 308 5.07 22.61 1.60
CA GLN A 308 5.57 23.23 2.83
C GLN A 308 4.98 22.59 4.08
N ALA A 309 3.69 22.24 4.07
CA ALA A 309 3.04 21.50 5.14
C ALA A 309 3.71 20.14 5.36
N ALA A 310 3.95 19.40 4.27
CA ALA A 310 4.61 18.09 4.33
C ALA A 310 6.05 18.18 4.87
N GLN A 311 6.80 19.22 4.53
CA GLN A 311 8.15 19.48 5.06
C GLN A 311 8.13 19.85 6.54
N ASN A 312 7.13 20.60 6.98
CA ASN A 312 6.99 21.02 8.37
C ASN A 312 6.53 19.88 9.29
N ALA A 313 5.67 18.99 8.78
CA ALA A 313 5.09 17.90 9.56
C ALA A 313 6.13 16.83 9.93
N VAL A 314 7.09 16.58 9.05
CA VAL A 314 8.14 15.57 9.27
C VAL A 314 9.49 16.09 8.83
N GLY A 315 10.46 16.11 9.72
CA GLY A 315 11.84 16.47 9.38
C GLY A 315 12.47 15.43 8.46
N GLY A 316 12.88 15.87 7.26
CA GLY A 316 13.53 15.01 6.28
C GLY A 316 12.59 14.53 5.15
N CYS A 317 13.17 13.79 4.19
CA CYS A 317 12.44 13.28 3.02
C CYS A 317 11.88 11.88 3.32
N ARG A 318 10.68 11.81 3.91
CA ARG A 318 9.99 10.56 4.24
C ARG A 318 8.68 10.37 3.45
N TRP A 319 8.38 11.32 2.55
CA TRP A 319 7.17 11.25 1.73
C TRP A 319 7.47 10.64 0.37
N ALA A 320 6.75 9.57 0.03
CA ALA A 320 6.65 9.10 -1.33
C ALA A 320 5.62 9.95 -2.09
N LEU A 321 6.01 10.46 -3.25
CA LEU A 321 5.22 11.37 -4.07
C LEU A 321 4.66 10.62 -5.27
N PRO A 322 3.45 10.02 -5.17
CA PRO A 322 2.88 9.29 -6.29
C PRO A 322 2.37 10.27 -7.35
N LEU A 323 2.79 10.09 -8.60
CA LEU A 323 2.12 10.77 -9.71
C LEU A 323 0.79 10.12 -10.01
N ARG A 324 0.75 8.80 -10.03
CA ARG A 324 -0.43 7.91 -10.10
C ARG A 324 0.00 6.51 -9.66
N ASN A 325 -0.98 5.75 -9.16
CA ASN A 325 -0.87 4.32 -8.90
C ASN A 325 -1.99 3.55 -9.64
N HIS A 326 -2.31 2.34 -9.21
CA HIS A 326 -3.36 1.51 -9.80
C HIS A 326 -4.78 1.99 -9.45
N ASP A 327 -4.93 2.73 -8.34
CA ASP A 327 -6.20 3.28 -7.88
C ASP A 327 -6.65 4.49 -8.70
N GLU A 328 -7.88 4.94 -8.48
CA GLU A 328 -8.33 6.24 -8.91
C GLU A 328 -7.55 7.37 -8.22
N LEU A 329 -7.57 8.56 -8.79
CA LEU A 329 -7.10 9.74 -8.11
C LEU A 329 -8.06 10.06 -6.96
N TRP A 330 -7.73 9.61 -5.76
CA TRP A 330 -8.52 9.86 -4.58
C TRP A 330 -8.52 11.36 -4.25
N LEU A 331 -9.71 11.95 -4.14
CA LEU A 331 -9.89 13.35 -3.79
C LEU A 331 -10.56 13.52 -2.43
N GLY A 332 -11.05 12.42 -1.85
CA GLY A 332 -11.78 12.43 -0.60
C GLY A 332 -13.17 13.09 -0.70
N ASP A 333 -13.79 13.26 0.44
CA ASP A 333 -15.07 13.94 0.65
C ASP A 333 -14.87 15.38 1.19
N GLY A 334 -13.75 16.02 0.86
CA GLY A 334 -13.29 17.27 1.45
C GLY A 334 -12.34 17.08 2.65
N HIS A 335 -12.11 15.84 3.09
CA HIS A 335 -11.20 15.55 4.20
C HIS A 335 -9.72 15.58 3.75
N LEU A 336 -9.39 14.93 2.63
CA LEU A 336 -8.03 14.88 2.10
C LEU A 336 -7.56 16.23 1.51
N VAL A 337 -8.42 16.87 0.73
CA VAL A 337 -8.17 18.18 0.13
C VAL A 337 -9.44 19.04 0.18
N PRO A 338 -9.30 20.39 0.25
CA PRO A 338 -10.44 21.30 0.26
C PRO A 338 -11.36 21.15 -0.97
N GLU A 339 -12.65 21.41 -0.79
CA GLU A 339 -13.67 21.26 -1.85
C GLU A 339 -13.39 22.14 -3.08
N ASP A 340 -12.81 23.32 -2.91
CA ASP A 340 -12.43 24.20 -4.02
C ASP A 340 -11.34 23.57 -4.89
N VAL A 341 -10.40 22.80 -4.31
CA VAL A 341 -9.41 21.99 -5.04
C VAL A 341 -10.11 20.91 -5.86
N ILE A 342 -11.06 20.20 -5.26
CA ILE A 342 -11.86 19.19 -5.94
C ILE A 342 -12.61 19.79 -7.13
N GLN A 343 -13.29 20.93 -6.92
CA GLN A 343 -14.02 21.63 -7.99
C GLN A 343 -13.09 22.13 -9.10
N THR A 344 -11.90 22.61 -8.75
CA THR A 344 -10.88 23.03 -9.73
C THR A 344 -10.46 21.86 -10.63
N ILE A 345 -10.20 20.70 -10.03
CA ILE A 345 -9.86 19.48 -10.78
C ILE A 345 -11.04 19.05 -11.67
N ARG A 346 -12.26 19.09 -11.14
CA ARG A 346 -13.49 18.79 -11.91
C ARG A 346 -13.64 19.68 -13.13
N ALA A 347 -13.52 20.99 -12.94
CA ALA A 347 -13.69 21.97 -14.00
C ALA A 347 -12.60 21.90 -15.08
N GLY A 348 -11.34 21.73 -14.67
CA GLY A 348 -10.20 21.78 -15.58
C GLY A 348 -9.89 20.47 -16.29
N LEU A 349 -10.12 19.34 -15.65
CA LEU A 349 -9.71 18.03 -16.17
C LEU A 349 -10.90 17.15 -16.62
N HIS A 350 -12.14 17.55 -16.32
CA HIS A 350 -13.33 16.76 -16.64
C HIS A 350 -13.95 17.16 -17.98
N GLN A 351 -13.22 16.99 -19.08
CA GLN A 351 -13.78 17.12 -20.42
C GLN A 351 -14.19 15.76 -20.99
N GLY A 352 -15.16 15.11 -20.34
CA GLY A 352 -15.91 14.01 -20.95
C GLY A 352 -15.28 12.62 -20.98
N GLN A 353 -14.10 12.39 -20.38
CA GLN A 353 -13.40 11.10 -20.45
C GLN A 353 -13.02 10.48 -19.10
N GLY A 354 -13.35 11.09 -17.97
CA GLY A 354 -13.09 10.52 -16.64
C GLY A 354 -14.37 10.03 -15.99
N HIS A 355 -14.40 8.79 -15.54
CA HIS A 355 -15.47 8.30 -14.68
C HIS A 355 -15.13 8.65 -13.23
N TRP A 356 -16.10 9.26 -12.53
CA TRP A 356 -16.07 9.39 -11.08
C TRP A 356 -16.40 8.02 -10.48
N LEU A 357 -15.50 7.52 -9.65
CA LEU A 357 -15.70 6.29 -8.88
C LEU A 357 -15.40 6.61 -7.42
N ASN A 358 -16.33 6.27 -6.52
CA ASN A 358 -16.25 6.61 -5.10
C ASN A 358 -15.94 8.11 -4.90
N TRP A 359 -14.77 8.42 -4.36
CA TRP A 359 -14.29 9.75 -4.02
C TRP A 359 -13.20 10.26 -4.98
N GLY A 360 -13.00 9.59 -6.09
CA GLY A 360 -11.90 9.87 -6.98
C GLY A 360 -12.25 9.91 -8.45
N ILE A 361 -11.27 10.16 -9.29
CA ILE A 361 -11.37 10.14 -10.74
C ILE A 361 -10.38 9.14 -11.34
N ASN A 362 -10.84 8.35 -12.28
CA ASN A 362 -10.01 7.44 -13.03
C ASN A 362 -9.37 8.15 -14.23
N ARG A 363 -8.36 9.01 -13.97
CA ARG A 363 -7.62 9.72 -15.00
C ARG A 363 -6.14 9.69 -14.73
N ARG A 364 -5.32 9.55 -15.75
CA ARG A 364 -3.88 9.63 -15.70
C ARG A 364 -3.39 11.01 -16.15
N LEU A 365 -2.17 11.40 -15.76
CA LEU A 365 -1.54 12.65 -16.20
C LEU A 365 -1.24 12.65 -17.71
N ALA A 366 -0.91 11.47 -18.25
CA ALA A 366 -0.75 11.27 -19.67
C ALA A 366 -1.84 10.33 -20.20
N PRO A 367 -2.32 10.52 -21.43
CA PRO A 367 -3.31 9.66 -22.05
C PRO A 367 -2.81 8.24 -22.28
#